data_1ebd7928330068808d61e8a4625a9b02
#
_entry.id   1ebd7928330068808d61e8a4625a9b02
#
_cell.length_a   1.000
_cell.length_b   1.000
_cell.length_c   1.000
_cell.angle_alpha   90.00
_cell.angle_beta   90.00
_cell.angle_gamma   90.00
#
_symmetry.space_group_name_H-M   'P 1'
#
loop_
_entity.id
_entity.type
_entity.pdbx_description
1 polymer ?
#
loop_
_entity_poly.entity_id
_entity_poly.type
_entity_poly.pdbx_seq_one_letter_code
_entity_poly.pdbx_strand_id
1 'polypeptide(L)'
;HNPTGTVLDPAALREIASLVQSRGAYLLVDETYRDLGATADHPFATWLGERVISVASLSKAYGLPGLRLGWLMTRDRALNERFLAAKEQIVISGGVLDEEVGYQVYRRRSVELPAITAAVARGRAAVREWLATESRLEWVEPAGGVVAFPRIKADAGVDVARFYARLNGEFRTWVGPGHWFEQDDRYMRIGFGWPTPTELAEGLVNVSRALGAPG
;
A
#
# COMPACT_ATOMS: atom_id res chain seq x y z
N HIS A 1 0.43 0.38 5.82
CA HIS A 1 1.17 -0.88 5.81
C HIS A 1 0.65 -1.83 4.74
N ASN A 2 1.53 -2.48 4.00
CA ASN A 2 1.20 -3.53 3.05
C ASN A 2 1.64 -4.89 3.65
N PRO A 3 0.72 -5.87 3.82
CA PRO A 3 -0.57 -5.99 3.13
C PRO A 3 -1.81 -5.59 3.96
N THR A 4 -1.68 -5.18 5.21
CA THR A 4 -2.84 -5.05 6.12
C THR A 4 -3.67 -3.78 5.89
N GLY A 5 -3.13 -2.76 5.21
CA GLY A 5 -3.77 -1.47 5.07
C GLY A 5 -3.87 -0.66 6.38
N THR A 6 -3.11 -1.06 7.41
CA THR A 6 -3.03 -0.33 8.68
C THR A 6 -2.39 1.04 8.44
N VAL A 7 -2.97 2.06 9.03
CA VAL A 7 -2.43 3.42 9.07
C VAL A 7 -2.04 3.73 10.50
N LEU A 8 -0.83 4.22 10.69
CA LEU A 8 -0.36 4.62 12.01
C LEU A 8 -1.07 5.90 12.45
N ASP A 9 -1.62 5.88 13.65
CA ASP A 9 -2.23 7.06 14.25
C ASP A 9 -1.20 8.20 14.39
N PRO A 10 -1.55 9.45 14.04
CA PRO A 10 -0.63 10.59 14.13
C PRO A 10 -0.11 10.88 15.55
N ALA A 11 -0.88 10.56 16.60
CA ALA A 11 -0.40 10.70 17.97
C ALA A 11 0.66 9.65 18.29
N ALA A 12 0.41 8.40 17.93
CA ALA A 12 1.39 7.32 18.07
C ALA A 12 2.68 7.61 17.27
N LEU A 13 2.56 8.15 16.05
CA LEU A 13 3.72 8.54 15.26
C LEU A 13 4.56 9.62 15.95
N ARG A 14 3.91 10.62 16.57
CA ARG A 14 4.61 11.64 17.35
C ARG A 14 5.33 11.06 18.59
N GLU A 15 4.69 10.13 19.28
CA GLU A 15 5.31 9.45 20.44
C GLU A 15 6.53 8.63 20.01
N ILE A 16 6.42 7.86 18.93
CA ILE A 16 7.53 7.10 18.35
C ILE A 16 8.67 8.05 17.95
N ALA A 17 8.37 9.15 17.26
CA ALA A 17 9.36 10.14 16.87
C ALA A 17 10.08 10.75 18.07
N SER A 18 9.35 11.08 19.13
CA SER A 18 9.91 11.60 20.37
C SER A 18 10.84 10.58 21.05
N LEU A 19 10.38 9.32 21.17
CA LEU A 19 11.16 8.24 21.77
C LEU A 19 12.46 7.99 20.99
N VAL A 20 12.39 7.90 19.67
CA VAL A 20 13.55 7.65 18.81
C VAL A 20 14.57 8.78 18.93
N GLN A 21 14.11 10.04 18.92
CA GLN A 21 14.96 11.22 19.06
C GLN A 21 15.62 11.28 20.44
N SER A 22 14.91 10.94 21.52
CA SER A 22 15.48 10.92 22.88
C SER A 22 16.61 9.89 23.05
N ARG A 23 16.67 8.88 22.19
CA ARG A 23 17.71 7.85 22.15
C ARG A 23 18.82 8.17 21.14
N GLY A 24 18.80 9.34 20.51
CA GLY A 24 19.76 9.72 19.48
C GLY A 24 19.68 8.90 18.18
N ALA A 25 18.61 8.13 17.99
CA ALA A 25 18.38 7.31 16.81
C ALA A 25 17.64 8.08 15.72
N TYR A 26 17.55 7.50 14.53
CA TYR A 26 16.76 8.02 13.41
C TYR A 26 15.47 7.22 13.24
N LEU A 27 14.40 7.90 12.85
CA LEU A 27 13.14 7.32 12.43
C LEU A 27 12.98 7.52 10.93
N LEU A 28 12.92 6.44 10.15
CA LEU A 28 12.54 6.48 8.75
C LEU A 28 11.08 6.07 8.62
N VAL A 29 10.27 6.93 7.99
CA VAL A 29 8.84 6.70 7.75
C VAL A 29 8.61 6.56 6.26
N ASP A 30 8.13 5.40 5.84
CA ASP A 30 7.69 5.18 4.47
C ASP A 30 6.26 5.71 4.31
N GLU A 31 6.14 6.78 3.55
CA GLU A 31 4.89 7.49 3.28
C GLU A 31 4.40 7.29 1.84
N THR A 32 4.83 6.22 1.16
CA THR A 32 4.49 5.94 -0.24
C THR A 32 2.98 5.84 -0.49
N TYR A 33 2.19 5.45 0.52
CA TYR A 33 0.73 5.34 0.43
C TYR A 33 -0.03 6.52 1.05
N ARG A 34 0.65 7.54 1.60
CA ARG A 34 0.01 8.62 2.36
C ARG A 34 -1.12 9.31 1.59
N ASP A 35 -0.91 9.59 0.31
CA ASP A 35 -1.85 10.35 -0.51
C ASP A 35 -3.06 9.52 -0.99
N LEU A 36 -3.14 8.24 -0.60
CA LEU A 36 -4.27 7.32 -0.88
C LEU A 36 -5.18 7.07 0.32
N GLY A 37 -5.04 7.80 1.39
CA GLY A 37 -5.79 7.52 2.61
C GLY A 37 -6.00 8.72 3.53
N ALA A 38 -6.39 8.43 4.76
CA ALA A 38 -6.73 9.40 5.80
C ALA A 38 -5.57 10.33 6.22
N THR A 39 -4.37 10.11 5.72
CA THR A 39 -3.16 10.89 6.07
C THR A 39 -2.76 11.92 5.02
N ALA A 40 -3.49 12.03 3.92
CA ALA A 40 -3.14 12.94 2.80
C ALA A 40 -2.98 14.41 3.24
N ASP A 41 -3.81 14.86 4.19
CA ASP A 41 -3.80 16.24 4.69
C ASP A 41 -2.80 16.47 5.85
N HIS A 42 -2.15 15.41 6.34
CA HIS A 42 -1.16 15.56 7.41
C HIS A 42 0.20 15.99 6.83
N PRO A 43 1.01 16.76 7.57
CA PRO A 43 2.38 17.04 7.17
C PRO A 43 3.19 15.75 7.04
N PHE A 44 4.22 15.76 6.21
CA PHE A 44 5.18 14.66 6.17
C PHE A 44 5.84 14.43 7.54
N ALA A 45 6.12 13.18 7.88
CA ALA A 45 6.68 12.81 9.18
C ALA A 45 7.99 13.53 9.50
N THR A 46 8.78 13.93 8.51
CA THR A 46 10.02 14.71 8.68
C THR A 46 9.81 16.02 9.45
N TRP A 47 8.57 16.56 9.50
CA TRP A 47 8.26 17.73 10.32
C TRP A 47 8.21 17.45 11.83
N LEU A 48 8.22 16.18 12.24
CA LEU A 48 8.20 15.79 13.65
C LEU A 48 9.58 15.92 14.34
N GLY A 49 10.66 16.16 13.58
CA GLY A 49 11.97 16.41 14.15
C GLY A 49 13.12 16.22 13.17
N GLU A 50 14.32 16.64 13.60
CA GLU A 50 15.53 16.57 12.76
C GLU A 50 15.98 15.13 12.45
N ARG A 51 15.71 14.19 13.37
CA ARG A 51 16.05 12.77 13.20
C ARG A 51 14.94 11.94 12.57
N VAL A 52 13.92 12.60 11.98
CA VAL A 52 12.85 11.93 11.26
C VAL A 52 13.02 12.12 9.76
N ILE A 53 13.02 11.03 9.04
CA ILE A 53 13.24 10.95 7.60
C ILE A 53 11.93 10.45 6.97
N SER A 54 11.40 11.17 6.01
CA SER A 54 10.27 10.73 5.19
C SER A 54 10.75 10.22 3.84
N VAL A 55 10.25 9.06 3.41
CA VAL A 55 10.45 8.56 2.06
C VAL A 55 9.09 8.35 1.38
N ALA A 56 9.01 8.66 0.10
CA ALA A 56 7.81 8.41 -0.70
C ALA A 56 8.17 8.26 -2.18
N SER A 57 7.22 7.87 -3.01
CA SER A 57 7.43 7.71 -4.44
C SER A 57 6.17 7.97 -5.26
N LEU A 58 6.35 8.17 -6.57
CA LEU A 58 5.25 8.26 -7.52
C LEU A 58 4.66 6.90 -7.91
N SER A 59 5.25 5.80 -7.43
CA SER A 59 4.91 4.45 -7.87
C SER A 59 3.53 3.96 -7.43
N LYS A 60 2.96 4.48 -6.34
CA LYS A 60 1.70 3.98 -5.76
C LYS A 60 0.59 5.01 -5.89
N ALA A 61 0.61 6.08 -5.10
CA ALA A 61 -0.44 7.10 -5.10
C ALA A 61 -0.68 7.76 -6.46
N TYR A 62 0.36 7.85 -7.26
CA TYR A 62 0.30 8.53 -8.56
C TYR A 62 0.23 7.56 -9.75
N GLY A 63 0.29 6.25 -9.51
CA GLY A 63 0.16 5.22 -10.56
C GLY A 63 1.31 5.21 -11.58
N LEU A 64 2.49 5.73 -11.22
CA LEU A 64 3.64 5.88 -12.12
C LEU A 64 4.86 5.03 -11.71
N PRO A 65 4.69 3.70 -11.52
CA PRO A 65 5.80 2.85 -11.11
C PRO A 65 6.93 2.77 -12.16
N GLY A 66 6.62 3.01 -13.42
CA GLY A 66 7.58 2.96 -14.53
C GLY A 66 8.57 4.10 -14.56
N LEU A 67 8.27 5.26 -13.97
CA LEU A 67 9.19 6.40 -13.90
C LEU A 67 10.37 6.18 -12.96
N ARG A 68 10.29 5.21 -12.06
CA ARG A 68 11.35 4.91 -11.08
C ARG A 68 11.74 6.11 -10.21
N LEU A 69 10.77 6.98 -9.86
CA LEU A 69 10.98 8.19 -9.07
C LEU A 69 10.44 8.07 -7.66
N GLY A 70 11.24 8.55 -6.74
CA GLY A 70 10.91 8.73 -5.34
C GLY A 70 11.73 9.85 -4.73
N TRP A 71 11.44 10.18 -3.51
CA TRP A 71 12.15 11.20 -2.76
C TRP A 71 12.38 10.79 -1.33
N LEU A 72 13.42 11.37 -0.77
CA LEU A 72 13.76 11.32 0.64
C LEU A 72 13.82 12.76 1.15
N MET A 73 13.23 12.99 2.31
CA MET A 73 13.21 14.30 2.94
C MET A 73 13.74 14.20 4.37
N THR A 74 14.64 15.11 4.74
CA THR A 74 15.10 15.30 6.11
C THR A 74 15.30 16.77 6.41
N ARG A 75 15.14 17.17 7.65
CA ARG A 75 15.44 18.52 8.13
C ARG A 75 16.90 18.67 8.62
N ASP A 76 17.59 17.55 8.82
CA ASP A 76 19.01 17.52 9.15
C ASP A 76 19.82 17.79 7.87
N ARG A 77 20.42 19.00 7.80
CA ARG A 77 21.23 19.42 6.65
C ARG A 77 22.45 18.53 6.45
N ALA A 78 23.14 18.14 7.52
CA ALA A 78 24.34 17.30 7.42
C ALA A 78 23.98 15.90 6.90
N LEU A 79 22.82 15.36 7.31
CA LEU A 79 22.31 14.10 6.80
C LEU A 79 21.90 14.22 5.33
N ASN A 80 21.26 15.32 4.95
CA ASN A 80 20.91 15.56 3.54
C ASN A 80 22.13 15.58 2.61
N GLU A 81 23.22 16.24 3.01
CA GLU A 81 24.50 16.24 2.27
C GLU A 81 25.07 14.81 2.13
N ARG A 82 24.97 13.98 3.18
CA ARG A 82 25.39 12.57 3.11
C ARG A 82 24.52 11.76 2.17
N PHE A 83 23.22 11.97 2.15
CA PHE A 83 22.32 11.29 1.21
C PHE A 83 22.59 11.72 -0.23
N LEU A 84 22.87 13.00 -0.46
CA LEU A 84 23.26 13.47 -1.79
C LEU A 84 24.56 12.81 -2.26
N ALA A 85 25.58 12.80 -1.42
CA ALA A 85 26.85 12.13 -1.74
C ALA A 85 26.65 10.62 -2.02
N ALA A 86 25.80 9.94 -1.23
CA ALA A 86 25.46 8.53 -1.47
C ALA A 86 24.71 8.34 -2.79
N LYS A 87 23.74 9.21 -3.10
CA LYS A 87 23.01 9.18 -4.37
C LYS A 87 23.97 9.30 -5.56
N GLU A 88 24.92 10.22 -5.51
CA GLU A 88 25.91 10.43 -6.56
C GLU A 88 26.77 9.17 -6.81
N GLN A 89 27.10 8.42 -5.75
CA GLN A 89 27.85 7.16 -5.89
C GLN A 89 27.00 6.01 -6.46
N ILE A 90 25.69 6.02 -6.23
CA ILE A 90 24.79 4.91 -6.62
C ILE A 90 24.26 5.13 -8.04
N VAL A 91 23.81 6.32 -8.37
CA VAL A 91 23.09 6.59 -9.63
C VAL A 91 23.56 7.85 -10.37
N ILE A 92 24.52 8.59 -9.82
CA ILE A 92 25.04 9.88 -10.34
C ILE A 92 23.89 10.90 -10.48
N SER A 93 23.00 10.68 -11.45
CA SER A 93 21.78 11.48 -11.67
C SER A 93 20.64 10.58 -12.12
N GLY A 94 19.40 10.99 -11.87
CA GLY A 94 18.21 10.37 -12.46
C GLY A 94 18.06 10.72 -13.94
N GLY A 95 17.08 10.10 -14.59
CA GLY A 95 16.67 10.46 -15.95
C GLY A 95 15.95 11.83 -15.94
N VAL A 96 16.51 12.82 -16.65
CA VAL A 96 15.94 14.19 -16.68
C VAL A 96 14.50 14.21 -17.18
N LEU A 97 14.14 13.38 -18.15
CA LEU A 97 12.78 13.27 -18.65
C LEU A 97 11.83 12.69 -17.60
N ASP A 98 12.27 11.66 -16.88
CA ASP A 98 11.47 11.05 -15.82
C ASP A 98 11.25 12.04 -14.68
N GLU A 99 12.29 12.78 -14.28
CA GLU A 99 12.21 13.82 -13.25
C GLU A 99 11.26 14.96 -13.66
N GLU A 100 11.30 15.42 -14.91
CA GLU A 100 10.39 16.45 -15.41
C GLU A 100 8.94 15.96 -15.44
N VAL A 101 8.68 14.77 -15.96
CA VAL A 101 7.33 14.17 -15.93
C VAL A 101 6.83 14.04 -14.49
N GLY A 102 7.67 13.52 -13.60
CA GLY A 102 7.34 13.39 -12.18
C GLY A 102 7.03 14.73 -11.52
N TYR A 103 7.80 15.76 -11.81
CA TYR A 103 7.56 17.12 -11.33
C TYR A 103 6.22 17.67 -11.80
N GLN A 104 5.89 17.53 -13.08
CA GLN A 104 4.64 18.02 -13.65
C GLN A 104 3.43 17.29 -13.03
N VAL A 105 3.52 15.97 -12.83
CA VAL A 105 2.46 15.20 -12.14
C VAL A 105 2.32 15.66 -10.69
N TYR A 106 3.41 15.81 -9.95
CA TYR A 106 3.36 16.24 -8.55
C TYR A 106 2.81 17.68 -8.40
N ARG A 107 3.14 18.59 -9.31
CA ARG A 107 2.55 19.94 -9.35
C ARG A 107 1.03 19.91 -9.48
N ARG A 108 0.50 18.96 -10.24
CA ARG A 108 -0.93 18.83 -10.52
C ARG A 108 -1.66 17.91 -9.53
N ARG A 109 -1.00 17.45 -8.48
CA ARG A 109 -1.55 16.46 -7.55
C ARG A 109 -2.90 16.86 -6.95
N SER A 110 -3.14 18.13 -6.69
CA SER A 110 -4.43 18.63 -6.18
C SER A 110 -5.59 18.43 -7.16
N VAL A 111 -5.30 18.26 -8.45
CA VAL A 111 -6.29 18.01 -9.50
C VAL A 111 -6.43 16.52 -9.76
N GLU A 112 -5.32 15.80 -9.77
CA GLU A 112 -5.28 14.36 -10.16
C GLU A 112 -5.67 13.41 -9.01
N LEU A 113 -5.19 13.67 -7.79
CA LEU A 113 -5.41 12.78 -6.63
C LEU A 113 -6.89 12.59 -6.27
N PRO A 114 -7.80 13.58 -6.35
CA PRO A 114 -9.21 13.36 -6.03
C PRO A 114 -9.87 12.25 -6.86
N ALA A 115 -9.55 12.15 -8.15
CA ALA A 115 -10.07 11.08 -9.01
C ALA A 115 -9.52 9.71 -8.62
N ILE A 116 -8.22 9.66 -8.32
CA ILE A 116 -7.52 8.43 -7.90
C ILE A 116 -8.06 7.96 -6.55
N THR A 117 -8.14 8.83 -5.55
CA THR A 117 -8.65 8.48 -4.22
C THR A 117 -10.11 8.05 -4.25
N ALA A 118 -10.94 8.67 -5.11
CA ALA A 118 -12.32 8.24 -5.32
C ALA A 118 -12.40 6.84 -5.94
N ALA A 119 -11.53 6.52 -6.91
CA ALA A 119 -11.47 5.18 -7.49
C ALA A 119 -11.05 4.13 -6.45
N VAL A 120 -10.04 4.41 -5.66
CA VAL A 120 -9.59 3.55 -4.54
C VAL A 120 -10.71 3.34 -3.51
N ALA A 121 -11.44 4.40 -3.16
CA ALA A 121 -12.57 4.31 -2.22
C ALA A 121 -13.69 3.41 -2.75
N ARG A 122 -14.01 3.50 -4.06
CA ARG A 122 -14.99 2.60 -4.70
C ARG A 122 -14.51 1.14 -4.68
N GLY A 123 -13.25 0.89 -5.01
CA GLY A 123 -12.68 -0.46 -4.96
C GLY A 123 -12.72 -1.06 -3.55
N ARG A 124 -12.38 -0.27 -2.53
CA ARG A 124 -12.49 -0.70 -1.11
C ARG A 124 -13.93 -1.01 -0.73
N ALA A 125 -14.90 -0.18 -1.14
CA ALA A 125 -16.32 -0.42 -0.88
C ALA A 125 -16.79 -1.73 -1.50
N ALA A 126 -16.42 -2.01 -2.76
CA ALA A 126 -16.77 -3.26 -3.43
C ALA A 126 -16.22 -4.50 -2.69
N VAL A 127 -14.96 -4.44 -2.22
CA VAL A 127 -14.38 -5.54 -1.41
C VAL A 127 -15.12 -5.70 -0.08
N ARG A 128 -15.47 -4.60 0.59
CA ARG A 128 -16.24 -4.63 1.85
C ARG A 128 -17.62 -5.28 1.66
N GLU A 129 -18.35 -4.86 0.64
CA GLU A 129 -19.67 -5.40 0.31
C GLU A 129 -19.60 -6.88 -0.01
N TRP A 130 -18.62 -7.30 -0.81
CA TRP A 130 -18.40 -8.70 -1.11
C TRP A 130 -18.05 -9.51 0.15
N LEU A 131 -17.13 -9.06 0.99
CA LEU A 131 -16.75 -9.75 2.23
C LEU A 131 -17.90 -9.85 3.24
N ALA A 132 -18.83 -8.92 3.22
CA ALA A 132 -20.03 -9.00 4.05
C ALA A 132 -20.94 -10.19 3.66
N THR A 133 -20.84 -10.69 2.43
CA THR A 133 -21.61 -11.85 1.93
C THR A 133 -20.79 -13.15 1.93
N GLU A 134 -19.47 -13.08 2.10
CA GLU A 134 -18.56 -14.23 2.02
C GLU A 134 -18.26 -14.80 3.42
N SER A 135 -19.12 -15.69 3.89
CA SER A 135 -19.08 -16.22 5.27
C SER A 135 -17.82 -17.02 5.62
N ARG A 136 -17.10 -17.53 4.61
CA ARG A 136 -15.88 -18.33 4.77
C ARG A 136 -14.63 -17.51 5.02
N LEU A 137 -14.72 -16.19 4.83
CA LEU A 137 -13.63 -15.26 5.03
C LEU A 137 -13.86 -14.39 6.26
N GLU A 138 -12.77 -13.90 6.81
CA GLU A 138 -12.76 -12.85 7.81
C GLU A 138 -11.66 -11.84 7.48
N TRP A 139 -11.80 -10.62 7.90
CA TRP A 139 -10.82 -9.57 7.66
C TRP A 139 -10.89 -8.45 8.68
N VAL A 140 -9.83 -7.65 8.68
CA VAL A 140 -9.85 -6.32 9.28
C VAL A 140 -9.91 -5.33 8.13
N GLU A 141 -10.90 -4.45 8.13
CA GLU A 141 -11.03 -3.46 7.06
C GLU A 141 -9.82 -2.53 7.05
N PRO A 142 -9.15 -2.35 5.89
CA PRO A 142 -7.98 -1.48 5.79
C PRO A 142 -8.36 -0.01 6.03
N ALA A 143 -7.61 0.69 6.88
CA ALA A 143 -7.78 2.12 7.10
C ALA A 143 -7.25 2.96 5.92
N GLY A 144 -6.31 2.42 5.14
CA GLY A 144 -5.70 3.10 4.01
C GLY A 144 -5.08 2.14 2.99
N GLY A 145 -4.39 2.71 2.01
CA GLY A 145 -3.75 1.94 0.94
C GLY A 145 -4.72 1.41 -0.10
N VAL A 146 -4.30 0.38 -0.83
CA VAL A 146 -4.95 -0.14 -2.05
C VAL A 146 -5.15 -1.65 -2.01
N VAL A 147 -5.01 -2.26 -0.83
CA VAL A 147 -5.05 -3.71 -0.64
C VAL A 147 -5.88 -4.09 0.58
N ALA A 148 -6.53 -5.25 0.53
CA ALA A 148 -7.15 -5.94 1.65
C ALA A 148 -6.40 -7.23 1.93
N PHE A 149 -6.45 -7.69 3.18
CA PHE A 149 -5.76 -8.92 3.62
C PHE A 149 -6.70 -9.85 4.39
N PRO A 150 -7.76 -10.37 3.72
CA PRO A 150 -8.66 -11.34 4.34
C PRO A 150 -7.98 -12.69 4.57
N ARG A 151 -8.59 -13.46 5.46
CA ARG A 151 -8.18 -14.82 5.82
C ARG A 151 -9.33 -15.80 5.65
N ILE A 152 -9.05 -16.98 5.09
CA ILE A 152 -9.96 -18.13 5.12
C ILE A 152 -10.08 -18.59 6.58
N LYS A 153 -11.31 -18.66 7.11
CA LYS A 153 -11.58 -19.12 8.47
C LYS A 153 -11.15 -20.57 8.64
N ALA A 154 -10.67 -20.92 9.83
CA ALA A 154 -10.18 -22.25 10.11
C ALA A 154 -11.27 -23.34 10.01
N ASP A 155 -12.49 -22.98 10.33
CA ASP A 155 -13.69 -23.80 10.31
C ASP A 155 -14.48 -23.79 8.99
N ALA A 156 -13.97 -23.07 7.98
CA ALA A 156 -14.64 -22.96 6.69
C ALA A 156 -14.59 -24.23 5.81
N GLY A 157 -13.87 -25.27 6.25
CA GLY A 157 -13.74 -26.52 5.49
C GLY A 157 -13.03 -26.40 4.14
N VAL A 158 -12.30 -25.32 3.90
CA VAL A 158 -11.62 -25.03 2.62
C VAL A 158 -10.23 -25.66 2.59
N ASP A 159 -9.98 -26.47 1.57
CA ASP A 159 -8.63 -26.91 1.21
C ASP A 159 -7.89 -25.75 0.54
N VAL A 160 -6.92 -25.17 1.24
CA VAL A 160 -6.18 -23.98 0.80
C VAL A 160 -5.35 -24.23 -0.46
N ALA A 161 -4.72 -25.39 -0.57
CA ALA A 161 -3.93 -25.74 -1.77
C ALA A 161 -4.84 -25.85 -3.01
N ARG A 162 -5.99 -26.53 -2.86
CA ARG A 162 -7.00 -26.64 -3.91
C ARG A 162 -7.60 -25.28 -4.27
N PHE A 163 -7.83 -24.42 -3.28
CA PHE A 163 -8.31 -23.04 -3.52
C PHE A 163 -7.38 -22.29 -4.48
N TYR A 164 -6.08 -22.23 -4.20
CA TYR A 164 -5.12 -21.56 -5.08
C TYR A 164 -4.98 -22.23 -6.44
N ALA A 165 -4.98 -23.57 -6.49
CA ALA A 165 -4.91 -24.30 -7.74
C ALA A 165 -6.10 -23.96 -8.65
N ARG A 166 -7.32 -23.91 -8.11
CA ARG A 166 -8.52 -23.53 -8.86
C ARG A 166 -8.51 -22.04 -9.24
N LEU A 167 -8.17 -21.16 -8.28
CA LEU A 167 -8.15 -19.72 -8.53
C LEU A 167 -7.23 -19.36 -9.71
N ASN A 168 -6.02 -19.93 -9.70
CA ASN A 168 -5.01 -19.64 -10.71
C ASN A 168 -5.25 -20.42 -12.01
N GLY A 169 -5.59 -21.69 -11.93
CA GLY A 169 -5.69 -22.59 -13.09
C GLY A 169 -7.04 -22.50 -13.80
N GLU A 170 -8.15 -22.58 -13.05
CA GLU A 170 -9.50 -22.59 -13.62
C GLU A 170 -9.99 -21.16 -13.89
N PHE A 171 -9.83 -20.25 -12.93
CA PHE A 171 -10.40 -18.90 -12.98
C PHE A 171 -9.41 -17.82 -13.44
N ARG A 172 -8.15 -18.17 -13.68
CA ARG A 172 -7.08 -17.23 -14.12
C ARG A 172 -7.03 -15.94 -13.30
N THR A 173 -7.25 -16.07 -12.00
CA THR A 173 -7.28 -14.96 -11.05
C THR A 173 -6.17 -15.15 -10.05
N TRP A 174 -5.43 -14.09 -9.72
CA TRP A 174 -4.31 -14.12 -8.80
C TRP A 174 -4.51 -13.17 -7.63
N VAL A 175 -4.23 -13.67 -6.45
CA VAL A 175 -4.11 -12.90 -5.20
C VAL A 175 -2.73 -13.17 -4.61
N GLY A 176 -2.20 -12.27 -3.79
CA GLY A 176 -0.93 -12.50 -3.11
C GLY A 176 -1.14 -13.49 -1.96
N PRO A 177 -0.57 -14.71 -1.99
CA PRO A 177 -0.74 -15.69 -0.92
C PRO A 177 -0.02 -15.23 0.36
N GLY A 178 -0.45 -15.78 1.50
CA GLY A 178 0.04 -15.39 2.83
C GLY A 178 1.55 -15.51 2.98
N HIS A 179 2.16 -16.57 2.43
CA HIS A 179 3.61 -16.80 2.53
C HIS A 179 4.48 -15.67 1.90
N TRP A 180 3.94 -14.86 1.00
CA TRP A 180 4.66 -13.66 0.52
C TRP A 180 4.82 -12.59 1.61
N PHE A 181 4.08 -12.72 2.69
CA PHE A 181 4.00 -11.77 3.80
C PHE A 181 4.31 -12.44 5.15
N GLU A 182 5.01 -13.58 5.12
CA GLU A 182 5.36 -14.37 6.31
C GLU A 182 4.14 -14.82 7.13
N GLN A 183 3.02 -15.06 6.44
CA GLN A 183 1.76 -15.51 7.03
C GLN A 183 1.34 -16.88 6.46
N ASP A 184 0.42 -17.54 7.14
CA ASP A 184 -0.24 -18.74 6.65
C ASP A 184 -0.98 -18.49 5.33
N ASP A 185 -1.00 -19.44 4.41
CA ASP A 185 -1.63 -19.30 3.09
C ASP A 185 -3.17 -19.23 3.13
N ARG A 186 -3.77 -19.35 4.30
CA ARG A 186 -5.17 -18.93 4.49
C ARG A 186 -5.34 -17.41 4.33
N TYR A 187 -4.30 -16.63 4.57
CA TYR A 187 -4.32 -15.20 4.24
C TYR A 187 -4.10 -14.98 2.74
N MET A 188 -4.77 -13.97 2.21
CA MET A 188 -4.57 -13.55 0.82
C MET A 188 -4.62 -12.04 0.69
N ARG A 189 -3.71 -11.47 -0.09
CA ARG A 189 -3.76 -10.04 -0.41
C ARG A 189 -4.55 -9.81 -1.68
N ILE A 190 -5.63 -9.06 -1.57
CA ILE A 190 -6.48 -8.62 -2.67
C ILE A 190 -6.19 -7.16 -2.97
N GLY A 191 -5.75 -6.85 -4.19
CA GLY A 191 -5.55 -5.47 -4.66
C GLY A 191 -6.87 -4.90 -5.20
N PHE A 192 -7.27 -3.73 -4.72
CA PHE A 192 -8.49 -3.05 -5.17
C PHE A 192 -8.24 -1.65 -5.78
N GLY A 193 -6.99 -1.19 -5.77
CA GLY A 193 -6.66 0.16 -6.24
C GLY A 193 -6.26 0.24 -7.71
N TRP A 194 -5.97 -0.88 -8.36
CA TRP A 194 -5.55 -0.95 -9.76
C TRP A 194 -6.61 -1.48 -10.73
N PRO A 195 -7.37 -2.56 -10.39
CA PRO A 195 -8.34 -3.12 -11.33
C PRO A 195 -9.45 -2.13 -11.67
N THR A 196 -9.98 -2.24 -12.88
CA THR A 196 -11.25 -1.61 -13.23
C THR A 196 -12.38 -2.19 -12.35
N PRO A 197 -13.51 -1.49 -12.18
CA PRO A 197 -14.65 -2.02 -11.43
C PRO A 197 -15.12 -3.41 -11.90
N THR A 198 -15.10 -3.66 -13.22
CA THR A 198 -15.49 -4.94 -13.81
C THR A 198 -14.50 -6.05 -13.46
N GLU A 199 -13.20 -5.80 -13.65
CA GLU A 199 -12.15 -6.77 -13.31
C GLU A 199 -12.16 -7.10 -11.82
N LEU A 200 -12.35 -6.10 -10.96
CA LEU A 200 -12.44 -6.32 -9.50
C LEU A 200 -13.65 -7.22 -9.18
N ALA A 201 -14.83 -6.89 -9.71
CA ALA A 201 -16.05 -7.67 -9.46
C ALA A 201 -15.90 -9.13 -9.94
N GLU A 202 -15.35 -9.35 -11.14
CA GLU A 202 -15.07 -10.70 -11.66
C GLU A 202 -14.05 -11.44 -10.78
N GLY A 203 -12.98 -10.76 -10.37
CA GLY A 203 -11.97 -11.33 -9.48
C GLY A 203 -12.53 -11.79 -8.14
N LEU A 204 -13.39 -10.99 -7.51
CA LEU A 204 -14.05 -11.33 -6.26
C LEU A 204 -15.01 -12.52 -6.40
N VAL A 205 -15.78 -12.58 -7.49
CA VAL A 205 -16.64 -13.73 -7.83
C VAL A 205 -15.78 -14.99 -8.03
N ASN A 206 -14.64 -14.88 -8.69
CA ASN A 206 -13.73 -15.99 -8.92
C ASN A 206 -13.11 -16.51 -7.61
N VAL A 207 -12.78 -15.61 -6.67
CA VAL A 207 -12.33 -16.02 -5.32
C VAL A 207 -13.43 -16.82 -4.63
N SER A 208 -14.68 -16.36 -4.63
CA SER A 208 -15.82 -17.09 -4.04
C SER A 208 -16.01 -18.47 -4.69
N ARG A 209 -15.92 -18.56 -6.02
CA ARG A 209 -16.02 -19.85 -6.74
C ARG A 209 -14.87 -20.79 -6.42
N ALA A 210 -13.66 -20.27 -6.27
CA ALA A 210 -12.48 -21.08 -5.91
C ALA A 210 -12.56 -21.63 -4.50
N LEU A 211 -13.16 -20.90 -3.55
CA LEU A 211 -13.44 -21.39 -2.20
C LEU A 211 -14.38 -22.61 -2.17
N GLY A 212 -15.14 -22.85 -3.25
CA GLY A 212 -16.11 -23.95 -3.33
C GLY A 212 -17.51 -23.56 -2.87
N ALA A 213 -18.45 -24.53 -2.87
CA ALA A 213 -19.76 -24.30 -2.28
C ALA A 213 -19.61 -24.14 -0.75
N PRO A 214 -20.41 -23.26 -0.09
CA PRO A 214 -20.50 -23.30 1.37
C PRO A 214 -20.99 -24.68 1.81
N GLY A 215 -20.32 -25.28 2.76
CA GLY A 215 -20.70 -26.56 3.36
C GLY A 215 -21.96 -26.42 4.20
#